data_c62075122b7a29e7eaa38e18b85a0a23
#
_entry.id   c62075122b7a29e7eaa38e18b85a0a23
#
_cell.length_a   1.000
_cell.length_b   1.000
_cell.length_c   1.000
_cell.angle_alpha   90.00
_cell.angle_beta   90.00
_cell.angle_gamma   90.00
#
_symmetry.space_group_name_H-M   'P 1'
#
loop_
_entity.id
_entity.type
_entity.pdbx_description
1 polymer ?
#
loop_
_entity_poly.entity_id
_entity_poly.type
_entity_poly.pdbx_seq_one_letter_code
_entity_poly.pdbx_strand_id
1 'polypeptide(L)'
;MNPTIVNVGYKSTNFWVVSAGRSRMLVDLGWPGTWGLMKSNLDRMGVPLGEIKCGLATHYHMDHAGLAQNFKQAGVPLLVLEQQVEAIPRMKGDMKAVDGYVEITLHDNVVISCAQSREWLDRIGISGEVLPTPGHSDDSVSLLLDDGSAFTGDLTPPMLATEEKGETVVASWRLLRDHGAVRVYPGHGPSTTIGKERRTNPFLT
;
A
#
# COMPACT_ATOMS: atom_id res chain seq x y z
N MET A 1 -15.37 7.23 -13.61
CA MET A 1 -15.42 5.77 -13.89
C MET A 1 -14.95 5.05 -12.63
N ASN A 2 -15.61 3.96 -12.24
CA ASN A 2 -15.13 3.16 -11.12
C ASN A 2 -13.78 2.55 -11.47
N PRO A 3 -12.80 2.54 -10.57
CA PRO A 3 -11.51 1.92 -10.80
C PRO A 3 -11.66 0.39 -10.92
N THR A 4 -10.80 -0.22 -11.73
CA THR A 4 -10.63 -1.68 -11.73
C THR A 4 -9.52 -2.04 -10.77
N ILE A 5 -9.78 -2.97 -9.86
CA ILE A 5 -8.83 -3.41 -8.83
C ILE A 5 -8.50 -4.88 -9.09
N VAL A 6 -7.21 -5.17 -9.23
CA VAL A 6 -6.70 -6.52 -9.52
C VAL A 6 -5.64 -6.90 -8.52
N ASN A 7 -5.72 -8.11 -7.97
CA ASN A 7 -4.69 -8.67 -7.11
C ASN A 7 -3.65 -9.43 -7.95
N VAL A 8 -2.40 -9.00 -7.89
CA VAL A 8 -1.24 -9.70 -8.48
C VAL A 8 -0.37 -10.39 -7.44
N GLY A 9 -0.91 -10.56 -6.22
CA GLY A 9 -0.25 -11.12 -5.06
C GLY A 9 0.22 -12.56 -5.22
N TYR A 10 1.15 -12.93 -4.37
CA TYR A 10 1.71 -14.29 -4.24
C TYR A 10 2.29 -14.49 -2.84
N LYS A 11 2.59 -15.73 -2.51
CA LYS A 11 2.83 -16.15 -1.13
C LYS A 11 1.59 -15.78 -0.29
N SER A 12 1.73 -15.11 0.80
CA SER A 12 0.61 -14.66 1.65
C SER A 12 0.29 -13.17 1.51
N THR A 13 0.98 -12.43 0.61
CA THR A 13 0.86 -10.98 0.50
C THR A 13 0.09 -10.58 -0.76
N ASN A 14 -0.83 -9.67 -0.61
CA ASN A 14 -1.57 -9.04 -1.71
C ASN A 14 -0.80 -7.86 -2.27
N PHE A 15 -0.79 -7.73 -3.59
CA PHE A 15 -0.28 -6.56 -4.30
C PHE A 15 -1.40 -6.09 -5.22
N TRP A 16 -1.84 -4.86 -5.03
CA TRP A 16 -3.05 -4.37 -5.68
C TRP A 16 -2.74 -3.42 -6.82
N VAL A 17 -3.20 -3.76 -8.02
CA VAL A 17 -3.18 -2.85 -9.16
C VAL A 17 -4.50 -2.10 -9.22
N VAL A 18 -4.45 -0.79 -9.08
CA VAL A 18 -5.58 0.13 -9.25
C VAL A 18 -5.50 0.72 -10.63
N SER A 19 -6.53 0.56 -11.45
CA SER A 19 -6.59 1.07 -12.82
C SER A 19 -7.77 2.01 -13.01
N ALA A 20 -7.50 3.21 -13.52
CA ALA A 20 -8.48 4.18 -13.98
C ALA A 20 -8.21 4.48 -15.47
N GLY A 21 -8.94 3.80 -16.35
CA GLY A 21 -8.64 3.80 -17.77
C GLY A 21 -7.27 3.16 -18.06
N ARG A 22 -6.36 3.93 -18.67
CA ARG A 22 -4.96 3.49 -18.94
C ARG A 22 -3.97 3.87 -17.84
N SER A 23 -4.39 4.65 -16.85
CA SER A 23 -3.56 4.97 -15.69
C SER A 23 -3.63 3.85 -14.66
N ARG A 24 -2.48 3.38 -14.22
CA ARG A 24 -2.37 2.29 -13.25
C ARG A 24 -1.43 2.68 -12.13
N MET A 25 -1.76 2.26 -10.92
CA MET A 25 -0.94 2.38 -9.73
C MET A 25 -0.79 1.01 -9.08
N LEU A 26 0.39 0.69 -8.60
CA LEU A 26 0.62 -0.53 -7.83
C LEU A 26 0.74 -0.18 -6.35
N VAL A 27 -0.08 -0.81 -5.52
CA VAL A 27 -0.03 -0.72 -4.05
C VAL A 27 0.58 -1.99 -3.50
N ASP A 28 1.64 -1.85 -2.77
CA ASP A 28 2.59 -2.85 -2.30
C ASP A 28 3.40 -3.51 -3.44
N LEU A 29 4.68 -3.68 -3.19
CA LEU A 29 5.70 -3.82 -4.23
C LEU A 29 6.47 -5.14 -4.14
N GLY A 30 5.92 -6.14 -3.46
CA GLY A 30 6.41 -7.50 -3.51
C GLY A 30 7.54 -7.84 -2.54
N TRP A 31 7.88 -9.13 -2.53
CA TRP A 31 8.95 -9.72 -1.74
C TRP A 31 10.32 -9.54 -2.42
N PRO A 32 11.40 -9.31 -1.66
CA PRO A 32 12.74 -9.23 -2.26
C PRO A 32 13.08 -10.50 -3.03
N GLY A 33 13.90 -10.36 -4.09
CA GLY A 33 14.35 -11.47 -4.93
C GLY A 33 13.28 -12.10 -5.83
N THR A 34 12.05 -11.60 -5.84
CA THR A 34 10.93 -12.22 -6.59
C THR A 34 10.53 -11.43 -7.85
N TRP A 35 11.40 -10.60 -8.39
CA TRP A 35 11.11 -9.72 -9.54
C TRP A 35 10.54 -10.46 -10.76
N GLY A 36 11.07 -11.63 -11.08
CA GLY A 36 10.55 -12.47 -12.18
C GLY A 36 9.13 -12.94 -11.94
N LEU A 37 8.80 -13.34 -10.72
CA LEU A 37 7.44 -13.77 -10.34
C LEU A 37 6.45 -12.60 -10.39
N MET A 38 6.84 -11.42 -9.88
CA MET A 38 6.02 -10.22 -9.95
C MET A 38 5.67 -9.86 -11.41
N LYS A 39 6.67 -9.83 -12.30
CA LYS A 39 6.43 -9.56 -13.73
C LYS A 39 5.48 -10.58 -14.35
N SER A 40 5.70 -11.87 -14.08
CA SER A 40 4.83 -12.94 -14.59
C SER A 40 3.38 -12.78 -14.12
N ASN A 41 3.17 -12.36 -12.88
CA ASN A 41 1.82 -12.12 -12.35
C ASN A 41 1.17 -10.89 -12.98
N LEU A 42 1.91 -9.80 -13.16
CA LEU A 42 1.43 -8.61 -13.88
C LEU A 42 1.01 -8.98 -15.32
N ASP A 43 1.85 -9.69 -16.05
CA ASP A 43 1.59 -10.14 -17.43
C ASP A 43 0.34 -11.03 -17.48
N ARG A 44 0.22 -12.02 -16.59
CA ARG A 44 -0.94 -12.93 -16.51
C ARG A 44 -2.25 -12.18 -16.28
N MET A 45 -2.21 -11.10 -15.53
CA MET A 45 -3.37 -10.25 -15.23
C MET A 45 -3.57 -9.12 -16.26
N GLY A 46 -2.81 -9.11 -17.35
CA GLY A 46 -2.93 -8.11 -18.41
C GLY A 46 -2.55 -6.69 -17.96
N VAL A 47 -1.57 -6.59 -17.06
CA VAL A 47 -1.05 -5.31 -16.54
C VAL A 47 0.33 -5.04 -17.15
N PRO A 48 0.42 -4.26 -18.23
CA PRO A 48 1.71 -3.88 -18.79
C PRO A 48 2.51 -3.02 -17.80
N LEU A 49 3.76 -3.40 -17.53
CA LEU A 49 4.61 -2.66 -16.60
C LEU A 49 4.75 -1.18 -16.97
N GLY A 50 4.85 -0.86 -18.26
CA GLY A 50 4.95 0.52 -18.75
C GLY A 50 3.68 1.39 -18.58
N GLU A 51 2.54 0.79 -18.19
CA GLU A 51 1.33 1.53 -17.86
C GLU A 51 1.20 1.85 -16.36
N ILE A 52 2.08 1.28 -15.52
CA ILE A 52 2.13 1.59 -14.08
C ILE A 52 2.79 2.96 -13.92
N LYS A 53 2.02 3.95 -13.48
CA LYS A 53 2.45 5.34 -13.31
C LYS A 53 3.23 5.57 -12.03
N CYS A 54 2.97 4.77 -10.98
CA CYS A 54 3.73 4.76 -9.76
C CYS A 54 3.50 3.49 -8.94
N GLY A 55 4.44 3.20 -8.04
CA GLY A 55 4.29 2.25 -6.95
C GLY A 55 4.23 2.95 -5.60
N LEU A 56 3.34 2.50 -4.73
CA LEU A 56 3.23 2.93 -3.33
C LEU A 56 3.41 1.71 -2.43
N ALA A 57 4.36 1.72 -1.53
CA ALA A 57 4.38 0.79 -0.41
C ALA A 57 3.50 1.35 0.71
N THR A 58 2.58 0.53 1.24
CA THR A 58 1.77 0.94 2.40
C THR A 58 2.64 1.13 3.64
N HIS A 59 3.71 0.36 3.74
CA HIS A 59 4.77 0.50 4.75
C HIS A 59 6.04 -0.24 4.28
N TYR A 60 7.17 0.02 4.94
CA TYR A 60 8.47 -0.49 4.49
C TYR A 60 8.89 -1.78 5.21
N HIS A 61 8.00 -2.80 5.21
CA HIS A 61 8.38 -4.18 5.50
C HIS A 61 8.75 -4.93 4.20
N MET A 62 9.52 -6.02 4.36
CA MET A 62 10.14 -6.72 3.23
C MET A 62 9.14 -7.27 2.21
N ASP A 63 7.97 -7.67 2.63
CA ASP A 63 6.94 -8.25 1.79
C ASP A 63 6.04 -7.19 1.11
N HIS A 64 6.12 -5.93 1.54
CA HIS A 64 5.38 -4.81 0.95
C HIS A 64 6.26 -3.90 0.09
N ALA A 65 7.55 -3.77 0.41
CA ALA A 65 8.45 -2.88 -0.29
C ALA A 65 9.69 -3.59 -0.90
N GLY A 66 9.75 -4.92 -0.85
CA GLY A 66 10.93 -5.70 -1.21
C GLY A 66 11.42 -5.56 -2.65
N LEU A 67 10.55 -5.19 -3.59
CA LEU A 67 10.89 -4.94 -4.99
C LEU A 67 10.83 -3.45 -5.37
N ALA A 68 10.70 -2.54 -4.41
CA ALA A 68 10.57 -1.11 -4.71
C ALA A 68 11.69 -0.60 -5.63
N GLN A 69 12.95 -0.94 -5.34
CA GLN A 69 14.08 -0.55 -6.19
C GLN A 69 14.04 -1.20 -7.59
N ASN A 70 13.54 -2.42 -7.69
CA ASN A 70 13.40 -3.10 -8.99
C ASN A 70 12.37 -2.39 -9.87
N PHE A 71 11.23 -1.96 -9.30
CA PHE A 71 10.24 -1.15 -10.01
C PHE A 71 10.84 0.19 -10.46
N LYS A 72 11.58 0.85 -9.59
CA LYS A 72 12.26 2.11 -9.91
C LYS A 72 13.25 1.94 -11.05
N GLN A 73 14.09 0.89 -11.03
CA GLN A 73 15.02 0.55 -12.12
C GLN A 73 14.31 0.21 -13.43
N ALA A 74 13.08 -0.28 -13.36
CA ALA A 74 12.24 -0.55 -14.52
C ALA A 74 11.44 0.67 -15.00
N GLY A 75 11.70 1.86 -14.46
CA GLY A 75 11.08 3.12 -14.85
C GLY A 75 9.73 3.42 -14.20
N VAL A 76 9.35 2.69 -13.15
CA VAL A 76 8.16 2.97 -12.34
C VAL A 76 8.57 3.85 -11.14
N PRO A 77 8.14 5.12 -11.08
CA PRO A 77 8.45 6.00 -9.94
C PRO A 77 7.87 5.45 -8.63
N LEU A 78 8.54 5.71 -7.52
CA LEU A 78 8.01 5.43 -6.19
C LEU A 78 7.36 6.69 -5.63
N LEU A 79 6.10 6.55 -5.20
CA LEU A 79 5.43 7.52 -4.35
C LEU A 79 5.77 7.18 -2.90
N VAL A 80 6.42 8.11 -2.22
CA VAL A 80 6.87 7.98 -0.83
C VAL A 80 6.27 9.13 -0.03
N LEU A 81 5.60 8.83 1.07
CA LEU A 81 5.11 9.88 1.97
C LEU A 81 6.25 10.33 2.90
N GLU A 82 6.29 11.62 3.24
CA GLU A 82 7.33 12.20 4.08
C GLU A 82 7.63 11.38 5.33
N GLN A 83 6.58 10.86 5.99
CA GLN A 83 6.69 10.01 7.17
C GLN A 83 7.34 8.64 6.93
N GLN A 84 7.41 8.20 5.68
CA GLN A 84 7.99 6.91 5.29
C GLN A 84 9.50 6.98 4.98
N VAL A 85 10.02 8.19 4.76
CA VAL A 85 11.40 8.38 4.29
C VAL A 85 12.42 7.71 5.22
N GLU A 86 12.24 7.83 6.52
CA GLU A 86 13.15 7.24 7.50
C GLU A 86 12.97 5.72 7.67
N ALA A 87 11.85 5.14 7.24
CA ALA A 87 11.63 3.71 7.28
C ALA A 87 12.42 2.97 6.18
N ILE A 88 12.64 3.61 5.04
CA ILE A 88 13.36 3.03 3.90
C ILE A 88 14.74 2.48 4.28
N PRO A 89 15.66 3.24 4.90
CA PRO A 89 16.97 2.71 5.27
C PRO A 89 16.90 1.67 6.39
N ARG A 90 15.89 1.71 7.26
CA ARG A 90 15.71 0.72 8.34
C ARG A 90 15.41 -0.67 7.78
N MET A 91 14.64 -0.77 6.71
CA MET A 91 14.32 -2.04 6.06
C MET A 91 15.56 -2.84 5.66
N LYS A 92 16.67 -2.18 5.28
CA LYS A 92 17.93 -2.84 4.95
C LYS A 92 18.49 -3.67 6.11
N GLY A 93 18.30 -3.21 7.35
CA GLY A 93 18.78 -3.91 8.55
C GLY A 93 18.11 -5.27 8.77
N ASP A 94 16.91 -5.45 8.25
CA ASP A 94 16.12 -6.68 8.38
C ASP A 94 16.41 -7.68 7.25
N MET A 95 17.18 -7.28 6.23
CA MET A 95 17.46 -8.10 5.05
C MET A 95 18.70 -8.97 5.21
N LYS A 96 18.59 -10.21 4.74
CA LYS A 96 19.73 -11.13 4.60
C LYS A 96 20.23 -11.14 3.15
N ALA A 97 21.50 -11.41 2.93
CA ALA A 97 22.08 -11.47 1.58
C ALA A 97 21.36 -12.47 0.66
N VAL A 98 20.82 -13.55 1.22
CA VAL A 98 20.06 -14.59 0.49
C VAL A 98 18.68 -14.12 0.00
N ASP A 99 18.14 -13.03 0.54
CA ASP A 99 16.80 -12.55 0.19
C ASP A 99 16.75 -11.89 -1.21
N GLY A 100 17.91 -11.57 -1.81
CA GLY A 100 17.99 -10.94 -3.13
C GLY A 100 17.41 -9.51 -3.14
N TYR A 101 17.48 -8.84 -2.00
CA TYR A 101 17.02 -7.46 -1.86
C TYR A 101 17.94 -6.49 -2.60
N VAL A 102 17.37 -5.57 -3.32
CA VAL A 102 18.06 -4.44 -3.93
C VAL A 102 17.74 -3.20 -3.12
N GLU A 103 18.78 -2.58 -2.54
CA GLU A 103 18.63 -1.41 -1.67
C GLU A 103 17.93 -0.25 -2.37
N ILE A 104 16.91 0.31 -1.70
CA ILE A 104 16.14 1.43 -2.22
C ILE A 104 16.96 2.71 -2.10
N THR A 105 17.22 3.36 -3.24
CA THR A 105 17.85 4.68 -3.25
C THR A 105 16.86 5.76 -2.87
N LEU A 106 17.29 6.72 -2.02
CA LEU A 106 16.41 7.80 -1.55
C LEU A 106 16.20 8.90 -2.62
N HIS A 107 17.14 9.08 -3.54
CA HIS A 107 17.01 10.05 -4.63
C HIS A 107 16.01 9.56 -5.69
N ASP A 108 15.46 10.47 -6.48
CA ASP A 108 14.52 10.21 -7.58
C ASP A 108 13.21 9.52 -7.16
N ASN A 109 12.84 9.61 -5.89
CA ASN A 109 11.50 9.26 -5.42
C ASN A 109 10.59 10.50 -5.49
N VAL A 110 9.30 10.28 -5.70
CA VAL A 110 8.29 11.32 -5.53
C VAL A 110 7.96 11.40 -4.04
N VAL A 111 8.55 12.36 -3.34
CA VAL A 111 8.31 12.55 -1.90
C VAL A 111 7.31 13.67 -1.70
N ILE A 112 6.19 13.38 -1.02
CA ILE A 112 5.12 14.33 -0.74
C ILE A 112 4.52 14.09 0.66
N SER A 113 3.84 15.09 1.20
CA SER A 113 3.00 14.90 2.39
C SER A 113 1.68 14.19 2.04
N CYS A 114 1.01 13.60 3.03
CA CYS A 114 -0.32 13.03 2.85
C CYS A 114 -1.33 14.10 2.33
N ALA A 115 -1.22 15.33 2.79
CA ALA A 115 -2.10 16.43 2.35
C ALA A 115 -1.97 16.76 0.84
N GLN A 116 -0.81 16.50 0.25
CA GLN A 116 -0.56 16.72 -1.19
C GLN A 116 -0.96 15.53 -2.05
N SER A 117 -1.26 14.39 -1.44
CA SER A 117 -1.45 13.12 -2.15
C SER A 117 -2.63 13.16 -3.12
N ARG A 118 -3.74 13.79 -2.76
CA ARG A 118 -4.91 13.93 -3.63
C ARG A 118 -4.58 14.63 -4.94
N GLU A 119 -3.97 15.81 -4.85
CA GLU A 119 -3.58 16.57 -6.04
C GLU A 119 -2.59 15.79 -6.91
N TRP A 120 -1.65 15.09 -6.28
CA TRP A 120 -0.67 14.31 -7.01
C TRP A 120 -1.29 13.09 -7.71
N LEU A 121 -2.17 12.36 -7.04
CA LEU A 121 -2.90 11.21 -7.59
C LEU A 121 -3.81 11.63 -8.76
N ASP A 122 -4.48 12.76 -8.65
CA ASP A 122 -5.31 13.31 -9.75
C ASP A 122 -4.50 13.58 -11.01
N ARG A 123 -3.24 14.04 -10.90
CA ARG A 123 -2.34 14.25 -12.05
C ARG A 123 -2.03 12.97 -12.81
N ILE A 124 -2.03 11.83 -12.14
CA ILE A 124 -1.86 10.51 -12.76
C ILE A 124 -3.20 9.83 -13.07
N GLY A 125 -4.33 10.51 -12.86
CA GLY A 125 -5.67 10.03 -13.18
C GLY A 125 -6.25 9.04 -12.17
N ILE A 126 -5.76 9.01 -10.94
CA ILE A 126 -6.29 8.20 -9.82
C ILE A 126 -7.00 9.14 -8.85
N SER A 127 -8.32 9.00 -8.71
CA SER A 127 -9.12 9.82 -7.78
C SER A 127 -9.11 9.20 -6.39
N GLY A 128 -8.43 9.86 -5.46
CA GLY A 128 -8.25 9.37 -4.09
C GLY A 128 -7.20 10.16 -3.31
N GLU A 129 -6.86 9.69 -2.14
CA GLU A 129 -5.85 10.28 -1.26
C GLU A 129 -5.08 9.21 -0.47
N VAL A 130 -3.93 9.56 0.06
CA VAL A 130 -3.17 8.71 0.98
C VAL A 130 -3.31 9.28 2.39
N LEU A 131 -3.74 8.43 3.32
CA LEU A 131 -3.96 8.78 4.72
C LEU A 131 -2.92 8.12 5.61
N PRO A 132 -2.42 8.80 6.66
CA PRO A 132 -1.56 8.18 7.65
C PRO A 132 -2.39 7.19 8.50
N THR A 133 -2.01 5.94 8.51
CA THR A 133 -2.71 4.89 9.26
C THR A 133 -1.74 4.04 10.07
N PRO A 134 -1.03 4.65 11.05
CA PRO A 134 -0.12 3.92 11.92
C PRO A 134 -0.87 2.88 12.78
N GLY A 135 -0.11 1.93 13.33
CA GLY A 135 -0.65 0.89 14.21
C GLY A 135 0.06 -0.45 14.01
N HIS A 136 0.25 -0.88 12.76
CA HIS A 136 1.17 -1.98 12.44
C HIS A 136 2.62 -1.50 12.52
N SER A 137 2.94 -0.42 11.80
CA SER A 137 4.20 0.33 11.91
C SER A 137 3.93 1.84 11.89
N ASP A 138 4.92 2.64 12.29
CA ASP A 138 4.78 4.10 12.39
C ASP A 138 4.73 4.78 11.01
N ASP A 139 5.33 4.14 10.01
CA ASP A 139 5.36 4.60 8.61
C ASP A 139 4.13 4.16 7.80
N SER A 140 3.20 3.42 8.42
CA SER A 140 2.03 2.86 7.73
C SER A 140 1.11 3.95 7.17
N VAL A 141 0.70 3.75 5.91
CA VAL A 141 -0.28 4.59 5.20
C VAL A 141 -1.32 3.72 4.51
N SER A 142 -2.48 4.30 4.20
CA SER A 142 -3.51 3.68 3.39
C SER A 142 -3.84 4.56 2.18
N LEU A 143 -3.98 3.95 1.00
CA LEU A 143 -4.59 4.61 -0.15
C LEU A 143 -6.10 4.46 -0.04
N LEU A 144 -6.83 5.58 -0.05
CA LEU A 144 -8.28 5.63 -0.10
C LEU A 144 -8.74 6.24 -1.42
N LEU A 145 -9.51 5.50 -2.21
CA LEU A 145 -10.11 5.99 -3.44
C LEU A 145 -11.48 6.63 -3.17
N ASP A 146 -11.91 7.53 -4.05
CA ASP A 146 -13.18 8.25 -3.92
C ASP A 146 -14.42 7.33 -3.98
N ASP A 147 -14.29 6.09 -4.48
CA ASP A 147 -15.35 5.07 -4.44
C ASP A 147 -15.46 4.33 -3.09
N GLY A 148 -14.64 4.70 -2.11
CA GLY A 148 -14.56 4.08 -0.79
C GLY A 148 -13.70 2.83 -0.72
N SER A 149 -12.92 2.52 -1.74
CA SER A 149 -11.94 1.42 -1.73
C SER A 149 -10.68 1.84 -0.97
N ALA A 150 -10.36 1.18 0.14
CA ALA A 150 -9.19 1.46 0.99
C ALA A 150 -8.18 0.33 0.93
N PHE A 151 -6.93 0.64 0.57
CA PHE A 151 -5.79 -0.29 0.55
C PHE A 151 -4.97 -0.02 1.81
N THR A 152 -5.05 -0.92 2.78
CA THR A 152 -4.65 -0.65 4.17
C THR A 152 -3.33 -1.29 4.58
N GLY A 153 -2.69 -2.04 3.66
CA GLY A 153 -1.54 -2.87 4.03
C GLY A 153 -1.90 -3.74 5.23
N ASP A 154 -1.04 -3.76 6.21
CA ASP A 154 -1.15 -4.58 7.41
C ASP A 154 -1.81 -3.86 8.59
N LEU A 155 -2.59 -2.79 8.32
CA LEU A 155 -3.31 -2.11 9.40
C LEU A 155 -4.07 -3.13 10.24
N THR A 156 -3.63 -3.31 11.47
CA THR A 156 -4.12 -4.34 12.39
C THR A 156 -5.63 -4.19 12.61
N PRO A 157 -6.43 -5.26 12.48
CA PRO A 157 -7.84 -5.21 12.90
C PRO A 157 -7.95 -4.81 14.37
N PRO A 158 -8.87 -3.90 14.77
CA PRO A 158 -8.94 -3.38 16.14
C PRO A 158 -9.02 -4.45 17.23
N MET A 159 -9.70 -5.56 16.94
CA MET A 159 -9.83 -6.70 17.87
C MET A 159 -8.53 -7.47 18.10
N LEU A 160 -7.52 -7.30 17.25
CA LEU A 160 -6.21 -7.95 17.35
C LEU A 160 -5.12 -6.97 17.82
N ALA A 161 -5.47 -5.70 18.04
CA ALA A 161 -4.54 -4.71 18.53
C ALA A 161 -4.10 -5.02 19.98
N THR A 162 -2.80 -4.83 20.25
CA THR A 162 -2.27 -4.91 21.60
C THR A 162 -2.74 -3.69 22.42
N GLU A 163 -2.72 -3.79 23.76
CA GLU A 163 -3.08 -2.66 24.62
C GLU A 163 -2.26 -1.40 24.30
N GLU A 164 -0.97 -1.57 24.03
CA GLU A 164 -0.06 -0.47 23.70
C GLU A 164 -0.44 0.25 22.40
N LYS A 165 -0.87 -0.48 21.37
CA LYS A 165 -1.19 0.06 20.03
C LYS A 165 -2.68 0.27 19.80
N GLY A 166 -3.54 -0.12 20.73
CA GLY A 166 -4.98 -0.14 20.56
C GLY A 166 -5.58 1.20 20.18
N GLU A 167 -5.20 2.27 20.87
CA GLU A 167 -5.71 3.62 20.58
C GLU A 167 -5.29 4.10 19.18
N THR A 168 -4.04 3.88 18.80
CA THR A 168 -3.50 4.26 17.48
C THR A 168 -4.21 3.50 16.37
N VAL A 169 -4.39 2.19 16.52
CA VAL A 169 -5.11 1.34 15.55
C VAL A 169 -6.56 1.81 15.40
N VAL A 170 -7.26 2.05 16.51
CA VAL A 170 -8.65 2.54 16.48
C VAL A 170 -8.75 3.91 15.82
N ALA A 171 -7.80 4.81 16.11
CA ALA A 171 -7.75 6.14 15.47
C ALA A 171 -7.56 6.02 13.94
N SER A 172 -6.67 5.15 13.48
CA SER A 172 -6.44 4.90 12.04
C SER A 172 -7.69 4.34 11.35
N TRP A 173 -8.38 3.38 11.95
CA TRP A 173 -9.64 2.87 11.40
C TRP A 173 -10.76 3.91 11.42
N ARG A 174 -10.81 4.77 12.45
CA ARG A 174 -11.77 5.87 12.51
C ARG A 174 -11.49 6.87 11.40
N LEU A 175 -10.24 7.25 11.18
CA LEU A 175 -9.83 8.15 10.10
C LEU A 175 -10.29 7.62 8.74
N LEU A 176 -10.03 6.36 8.42
CA LEU A 176 -10.46 5.74 7.16
C LEU A 176 -11.99 5.80 7.00
N ARG A 177 -12.74 5.47 8.04
CA ARG A 177 -14.20 5.51 8.02
C ARG A 177 -14.72 6.94 7.82
N ASP A 178 -14.17 7.91 8.53
CA ASP A 178 -14.62 9.30 8.50
C ASP A 178 -14.30 9.95 7.14
N HIS A 179 -13.28 9.43 6.41
CA HIS A 179 -12.98 9.78 5.02
C HIS A 179 -13.76 8.95 3.98
N GLY A 180 -14.70 8.10 4.42
CA GLY A 180 -15.62 7.39 3.51
C GLY A 180 -15.18 6.00 3.05
N ALA A 181 -14.21 5.37 3.71
CA ALA A 181 -13.82 4.01 3.39
C ALA A 181 -14.98 3.03 3.63
N VAL A 182 -15.26 2.19 2.63
CA VAL A 182 -16.33 1.18 2.66
C VAL A 182 -15.79 -0.21 2.47
N ARG A 183 -14.87 -0.39 1.52
CA ARG A 183 -14.26 -1.68 1.19
C ARG A 183 -12.77 -1.65 1.49
N VAL A 184 -12.29 -2.68 2.15
CA VAL A 184 -10.89 -2.82 2.59
C VAL A 184 -10.19 -3.86 1.73
N TYR A 185 -9.04 -3.50 1.20
CA TYR A 185 -8.10 -4.32 0.46
C TYR A 185 -6.81 -4.42 1.28
N PRO A 186 -6.69 -5.46 2.13
CA PRO A 186 -5.56 -5.57 3.06
C PRO A 186 -4.30 -6.09 2.38
N GLY A 187 -3.17 -5.97 3.05
CA GLY A 187 -1.90 -6.59 2.65
C GLY A 187 -1.93 -8.11 2.72
N HIS A 188 -2.73 -8.67 3.63
CA HIS A 188 -2.90 -10.12 3.78
C HIS A 188 -4.37 -10.51 3.86
N GLY A 189 -4.69 -11.69 3.31
CA GLY A 189 -6.03 -12.26 3.36
C GLY A 189 -7.03 -11.64 2.38
N PRO A 190 -8.33 -11.94 2.53
CA PRO A 190 -9.36 -11.49 1.62
C PRO A 190 -9.77 -10.04 1.85
N SER A 191 -10.25 -9.38 0.79
CA SER A 191 -10.92 -8.08 0.93
C SER A 191 -12.18 -8.20 1.79
N THR A 192 -12.48 -7.13 2.54
CA THR A 192 -13.62 -7.07 3.47
C THR A 192 -14.36 -5.73 3.36
N THR A 193 -15.38 -5.53 4.17
CA THR A 193 -16.10 -4.25 4.26
C THR A 193 -16.09 -3.75 5.70
N ILE A 194 -15.87 -2.45 5.90
CA ILE A 194 -15.84 -1.83 7.23
C ILE A 194 -17.13 -2.09 8.02
N GLY A 195 -18.28 -2.20 7.36
CA GLY A 195 -19.56 -2.50 8.04
C GLY A 195 -19.67 -3.90 8.65
N LYS A 196 -18.89 -4.87 8.23
CA LYS A 196 -18.81 -6.21 8.84
C LYS A 196 -18.03 -6.19 10.16
N GLU A 197 -17.04 -5.33 10.28
CA GLU A 197 -16.26 -5.14 11.50
C GLU A 197 -17.09 -4.54 12.63
N ARG A 198 -18.15 -3.76 12.33
CA ARG A 198 -19.07 -3.20 13.34
C ARG A 198 -19.80 -4.24 14.20
N ARG A 199 -20.06 -5.44 13.65
CA ARG A 199 -20.83 -6.47 14.38
C ARG A 199 -19.99 -7.25 15.38
N THR A 200 -18.68 -7.14 15.31
CA THR A 200 -17.75 -7.91 16.15
C THR A 200 -16.87 -7.05 17.05
N ASN A 201 -16.92 -5.71 16.90
CA ASN A 201 -16.05 -4.83 17.65
C ASN A 201 -16.83 -3.70 18.39
N PRO A 202 -16.95 -3.77 19.73
CA PRO A 202 -17.63 -2.74 20.52
C PRO A 202 -16.92 -1.39 20.56
N PHE A 203 -15.67 -1.29 20.08
CA PHE A 203 -14.89 -0.04 20.07
C PHE A 203 -15.09 0.83 18.81
N LEU A 204 -15.90 0.37 17.86
CA LEU A 204 -16.20 1.11 16.61
C LEU A 204 -17.61 1.71 16.59
N THR A 205 -18.26 1.90 17.74
CA THR A 205 -19.55 2.60 17.84
C THR A 205 -19.39 4.11 17.87
#